data_2e199555d8f1bf3d7cbb4861325b1ec1
#
_entry.id   2e199555d8f1bf3d7cbb4861325b1ec1
#
_cell.length_a   1.000
_cell.length_b   1.000
_cell.length_c   1.000
_cell.angle_alpha   90.00
_cell.angle_beta   90.00
_cell.angle_gamma   90.00
#
_symmetry.space_group_name_H-M   'P 1'
#
loop_
_entity.id
_entity.type
_entity.pdbx_description
1 polymer ?
#
loop_
_entity_poly.entity_id
_entity_poly.type
_entity_poly.pdbx_seq_one_letter_code
_entity_poly.pdbx_strand_id
1 'polypeptide(L)'
;MLDNPIPLLGITILVVLAGLLAIRPLRRAVITRPIFSAYRKVLPQMSDTERDALEAGTVWWEGELFRGNPDWKKLHAYPVPKLTPAEQSFLDNECEEACRLVDDWKVTHELYDLPHEAWRYIKDKGFLGMIIPKSYGGLGFSAYAHSQIVTKLSTRSSALAVSVMVPNSLGPAELLMHYGTEEQKNYYLPRLAKGLEIPAFALTSPWAGSDAASIPDYGTVCKGMWNGKE
;
A
#
# COMPACT_ATOMS: atom_id res chain seq x y z
N MET A 1 -62.87 8.38 12.90
CA MET A 1 -61.59 8.84 12.29
C MET A 1 -60.76 7.71 11.67
N LEU A 2 -61.31 6.50 11.58
CA LEU A 2 -60.63 5.31 11.00
C LEU A 2 -61.12 4.97 9.57
N ASP A 3 -62.00 5.77 9.00
CA ASP A 3 -62.61 5.47 7.69
C ASP A 3 -61.88 6.11 6.50
N ASN A 4 -60.73 6.74 6.74
CA ASN A 4 -59.88 7.25 5.65
C ASN A 4 -58.84 6.20 5.28
N PRO A 5 -58.93 5.54 4.11
CA PRO A 5 -58.02 4.47 3.68
C PRO A 5 -56.58 4.92 3.41
N ILE A 6 -56.36 6.23 3.26
CA ILE A 6 -55.04 6.81 2.90
C ILE A 6 -53.99 6.54 3.97
N PRO A 7 -54.19 6.80 5.28
CA PRO A 7 -53.17 6.53 6.30
C PRO A 7 -52.91 5.01 6.47
N LEU A 8 -53.92 4.18 6.30
CA LEU A 8 -53.77 2.72 6.38
C LEU A 8 -52.87 2.20 5.21
N LEU A 9 -53.12 2.70 4.00
CA LEU A 9 -52.32 2.38 2.83
C LEU A 9 -50.85 2.82 3.02
N GLY A 10 -50.62 4.02 3.56
CA GLY A 10 -49.27 4.55 3.84
C GLY A 10 -48.51 3.69 4.85
N ILE A 11 -49.19 3.29 5.95
CA ILE A 11 -48.61 2.41 6.97
C ILE A 11 -48.27 1.05 6.36
N THR A 12 -49.18 0.48 5.56
CA THR A 12 -48.93 -0.82 4.90
C THR A 12 -47.70 -0.77 3.97
N ILE A 13 -47.55 0.28 3.17
CA ILE A 13 -46.37 0.49 2.30
C ILE A 13 -45.12 0.57 3.14
N LEU A 14 -45.10 1.33 4.22
CA LEU A 14 -43.95 1.47 5.11
C LEU A 14 -43.55 0.14 5.75
N VAL A 15 -44.52 -0.65 6.21
CA VAL A 15 -44.27 -1.98 6.80
C VAL A 15 -43.70 -2.95 5.77
N VAL A 16 -44.24 -2.95 4.54
CA VAL A 16 -43.72 -3.76 3.43
C VAL A 16 -42.31 -3.36 3.08
N LEU A 17 -42.00 -2.06 2.93
CA LEU A 17 -40.68 -1.55 2.68
C LEU A 17 -39.69 -1.89 3.79
N ALA A 18 -40.10 -1.71 5.04
CA ALA A 18 -39.29 -2.06 6.19
C ALA A 18 -38.96 -3.56 6.21
N GLY A 19 -39.98 -4.40 5.97
CA GLY A 19 -39.80 -5.86 5.85
C GLY A 19 -38.86 -6.24 4.71
N LEU A 20 -39.03 -5.61 3.55
CA LEU A 20 -38.19 -5.84 2.37
C LEU A 20 -36.70 -5.46 2.62
N LEU A 21 -36.47 -4.40 3.39
CA LEU A 21 -35.13 -3.95 3.75
C LEU A 21 -34.53 -4.73 4.91
N ALA A 22 -35.31 -5.07 5.92
CA ALA A 22 -34.86 -5.76 7.13
C ALA A 22 -34.62 -7.26 6.91
N ILE A 23 -35.48 -7.92 6.15
CA ILE A 23 -35.41 -9.37 5.92
C ILE A 23 -34.35 -9.67 4.87
N ARG A 24 -33.19 -10.10 5.32
CA ARG A 24 -31.98 -10.32 4.47
C ARG A 24 -32.21 -11.20 3.23
N PRO A 25 -32.86 -12.39 3.29
CA PRO A 25 -33.12 -13.21 2.12
C PRO A 25 -34.06 -12.52 1.13
N LEU A 26 -35.10 -11.83 1.60
CA LEU A 26 -36.05 -11.10 0.77
C LEU A 26 -35.37 -9.93 0.03
N ARG A 27 -34.65 -9.09 0.76
CA ARG A 27 -33.83 -8.00 0.19
C ARG A 27 -32.87 -8.50 -0.86
N ARG A 28 -32.18 -9.63 -0.59
CA ARG A 28 -31.24 -10.21 -1.56
C ARG A 28 -31.93 -10.66 -2.83
N ALA A 29 -33.08 -11.29 -2.72
CA ALA A 29 -33.79 -11.82 -3.89
C ALA A 29 -34.38 -10.70 -4.76
N VAL A 30 -35.03 -9.72 -4.13
CA VAL A 30 -35.86 -8.71 -4.83
C VAL A 30 -35.05 -7.45 -5.21
N ILE A 31 -34.06 -7.06 -4.41
CA ILE A 31 -33.30 -5.82 -4.62
C ILE A 31 -31.86 -6.12 -5.02
N THR A 32 -31.11 -6.80 -4.16
CA THR A 32 -29.65 -6.88 -4.32
C THR A 32 -29.23 -7.67 -5.56
N ARG A 33 -29.83 -8.85 -5.80
CA ARG A 33 -29.48 -9.69 -6.93
C ARG A 33 -29.81 -9.06 -8.29
N PRO A 34 -31.00 -8.48 -8.53
CA PRO A 34 -31.28 -7.79 -9.78
C PRO A 34 -30.34 -6.60 -10.05
N ILE A 35 -30.12 -5.75 -9.04
CA ILE A 35 -29.22 -4.60 -9.15
C ILE A 35 -27.79 -5.08 -9.43
N PHE A 36 -27.31 -6.07 -8.68
CA PHE A 36 -25.97 -6.62 -8.88
C PHE A 36 -25.79 -7.27 -10.27
N SER A 37 -26.84 -7.96 -10.76
CA SER A 37 -26.81 -8.55 -12.10
C SER A 37 -26.75 -7.50 -13.20
N ALA A 38 -27.48 -6.39 -13.04
CA ALA A 38 -27.40 -5.25 -13.96
C ALA A 38 -26.02 -4.57 -13.90
N TYR A 39 -25.51 -4.33 -12.69
CA TYR A 39 -24.22 -3.67 -12.47
C TYR A 39 -23.04 -4.47 -13.05
N ARG A 40 -23.06 -5.82 -12.90
CA ARG A 40 -22.03 -6.70 -13.49
C ARG A 40 -21.87 -6.54 -15.01
N LYS A 41 -22.94 -6.16 -15.71
CA LYS A 41 -22.89 -5.96 -17.17
C LYS A 41 -22.19 -4.65 -17.59
N VAL A 42 -22.07 -3.71 -16.65
CA VAL A 42 -21.49 -2.37 -16.89
C VAL A 42 -20.03 -2.32 -16.42
N LEU A 43 -19.61 -3.28 -15.59
CA LEU A 43 -18.22 -3.36 -15.15
C LEU A 43 -17.29 -3.68 -16.32
N PRO A 44 -16.12 -3.01 -16.38
CA PRO A 44 -15.08 -3.37 -17.33
C PRO A 44 -14.68 -4.84 -17.15
N GLN A 45 -14.24 -5.46 -18.22
CA GLN A 45 -13.70 -6.81 -18.12
C GLN A 45 -12.38 -6.77 -17.36
N MET A 46 -12.21 -7.73 -16.44
CA MET A 46 -10.97 -7.91 -15.70
C MET A 46 -9.86 -8.29 -16.66
N SER A 47 -8.71 -7.62 -16.56
CA SER A 47 -7.51 -7.98 -17.32
C SER A 47 -6.96 -9.35 -16.88
N ASP A 48 -6.16 -9.98 -17.73
CA ASP A 48 -5.51 -11.25 -17.38
C ASP A 48 -4.59 -11.10 -16.18
N THR A 49 -3.85 -9.99 -16.09
CA THR A 49 -2.98 -9.67 -14.95
C THR A 49 -3.75 -9.54 -13.64
N GLU A 50 -4.91 -8.88 -13.65
CA GLU A 50 -5.77 -8.79 -12.46
C GLU A 50 -6.32 -10.15 -12.05
N ARG A 51 -6.71 -10.96 -13.03
CA ARG A 51 -7.18 -12.32 -12.78
C ARG A 51 -6.09 -13.17 -12.14
N ASP A 52 -4.90 -13.18 -12.72
CA ASP A 52 -3.74 -13.92 -12.21
C ASP A 52 -3.38 -13.47 -10.79
N ALA A 53 -3.41 -12.17 -10.50
CA ALA A 53 -3.17 -11.63 -9.17
C ALA A 53 -4.22 -12.09 -8.16
N LEU A 54 -5.49 -12.11 -8.53
CA LEU A 54 -6.57 -12.58 -7.66
C LEU A 54 -6.53 -14.09 -7.44
N GLU A 55 -6.16 -14.87 -8.46
CA GLU A 55 -6.06 -16.34 -8.37
C GLU A 55 -4.81 -16.76 -7.55
N ALA A 56 -3.71 -16.03 -7.67
CA ALA A 56 -2.48 -16.29 -6.91
C ALA A 56 -2.56 -15.73 -5.47
N GLY A 57 -3.40 -14.73 -5.21
CA GLY A 57 -3.49 -14.04 -3.94
C GLY A 57 -4.22 -14.83 -2.87
N THR A 58 -3.74 -14.71 -1.64
CA THR A 58 -4.46 -15.15 -0.45
C THR A 58 -5.12 -13.96 0.22
N VAL A 59 -6.41 -14.07 0.54
CA VAL A 59 -7.14 -13.03 1.26
C VAL A 59 -7.03 -13.30 2.75
N TRP A 60 -6.52 -12.34 3.50
CA TRP A 60 -6.42 -12.43 4.94
C TRP A 60 -7.73 -11.97 5.61
N TRP A 61 -7.69 -11.48 6.84
CA TRP A 61 -8.88 -11.07 7.60
C TRP A 61 -9.66 -9.92 6.93
N GLU A 62 -9.01 -9.03 6.20
CA GLU A 62 -9.65 -7.91 5.48
C GLU A 62 -10.77 -8.38 4.53
N GLY A 63 -10.69 -9.59 4.01
CA GLY A 63 -11.78 -10.17 3.22
C GLY A 63 -13.11 -10.29 3.97
N GLU A 64 -13.08 -10.36 5.29
CA GLU A 64 -14.28 -10.38 6.12
C GLU A 64 -15.07 -9.04 6.05
N LEU A 65 -14.37 -7.92 5.87
CA LEU A 65 -14.99 -6.60 5.71
C LEU A 65 -15.90 -6.57 4.48
N PHE A 66 -15.41 -7.11 3.35
CA PHE A 66 -16.17 -7.17 2.10
C PHE A 66 -17.36 -8.14 2.17
N ARG A 67 -17.37 -9.07 3.10
CA ARG A 67 -18.51 -9.95 3.36
C ARG A 67 -19.63 -9.25 4.13
N GLY A 68 -19.36 -8.06 4.69
CA GLY A 68 -20.33 -7.24 5.42
C GLY A 68 -20.71 -7.76 6.82
N ASN A 69 -19.98 -8.72 7.34
CA ASN A 69 -20.14 -9.24 8.71
C ASN A 69 -18.80 -9.80 9.21
N PRO A 70 -17.82 -8.91 9.50
CA PRO A 70 -16.47 -9.31 9.87
C PRO A 70 -16.44 -9.99 11.24
N ASP A 71 -15.62 -11.02 11.35
CA ASP A 71 -15.33 -11.68 12.64
C ASP A 71 -14.25 -10.90 13.39
N TRP A 72 -14.68 -9.97 14.22
CA TRP A 72 -13.80 -9.16 15.07
C TRP A 72 -13.04 -9.98 16.10
N LYS A 73 -13.62 -11.12 16.59
CA LYS A 73 -12.92 -11.99 17.52
C LYS A 73 -11.68 -12.62 16.88
N LYS A 74 -11.79 -13.00 15.62
CA LYS A 74 -10.68 -13.51 14.84
C LYS A 74 -9.56 -12.47 14.71
N LEU A 75 -9.91 -11.19 14.42
CA LEU A 75 -8.93 -10.12 14.36
C LEU A 75 -8.20 -9.91 15.69
N HIS A 76 -8.96 -9.85 16.79
CA HIS A 76 -8.40 -9.66 18.13
C HIS A 76 -7.60 -10.86 18.66
N ALA A 77 -7.75 -12.02 18.06
CA ALA A 77 -6.96 -13.22 18.41
C ALA A 77 -5.55 -13.22 17.83
N TYR A 78 -5.26 -12.34 16.84
CA TYR A 78 -3.91 -12.23 16.31
C TYR A 78 -2.96 -11.64 17.36
N PRO A 79 -1.72 -12.16 17.46
CA PRO A 79 -0.73 -11.63 18.38
C PRO A 79 -0.37 -10.19 18.00
N VAL A 80 -0.31 -9.32 18.98
CA VAL A 80 0.15 -7.94 18.79
C VAL A 80 1.66 -7.97 18.53
N PRO A 81 2.14 -7.46 17.38
CA PRO A 81 3.57 -7.41 17.10
C PRO A 81 4.28 -6.46 18.08
N LYS A 82 5.53 -6.78 18.39
CA LYS A 82 6.39 -5.97 19.27
C LYS A 82 7.69 -5.64 18.55
N LEU A 83 8.21 -4.45 18.82
CA LEU A 83 9.54 -4.07 18.36
C LEU A 83 10.61 -4.83 19.15
N THR A 84 11.66 -5.24 18.45
CA THR A 84 12.89 -5.68 19.10
C THR A 84 13.59 -4.49 19.77
N PRO A 85 14.52 -4.70 20.73
CA PRO A 85 15.27 -3.60 21.33
C PRO A 85 16.04 -2.75 20.31
N ALA A 86 16.56 -3.34 19.25
CA ALA A 86 17.24 -2.62 18.18
C ALA A 86 16.28 -1.75 17.35
N GLU A 87 15.10 -2.27 16.99
CA GLU A 87 14.07 -1.52 16.29
C GLU A 87 13.53 -0.37 17.13
N GLN A 88 13.31 -0.60 18.44
CA GLN A 88 12.87 0.44 19.37
C GLN A 88 13.93 1.55 19.50
N SER A 89 15.20 1.16 19.68
CA SER A 89 16.31 2.12 19.75
C SER A 89 16.41 2.97 18.49
N PHE A 90 16.26 2.37 17.31
CA PHE A 90 16.26 3.10 16.05
C PHE A 90 15.10 4.10 15.96
N LEU A 91 13.90 3.69 16.39
CA LEU A 91 12.73 4.54 16.42
C LEU A 91 12.91 5.73 17.38
N ASP A 92 13.53 5.50 18.53
CA ASP A 92 13.70 6.52 19.58
C ASP A 92 14.84 7.49 19.29
N ASN A 93 15.89 7.07 18.58
CA ASN A 93 17.09 7.86 18.34
C ASN A 93 17.23 8.29 16.87
N GLU A 94 17.51 7.35 15.97
CA GLU A 94 17.79 7.68 14.57
C GLU A 94 16.60 8.33 13.88
N CYS A 95 15.40 7.83 14.16
CA CYS A 95 14.17 8.38 13.57
C CYS A 95 13.86 9.77 14.12
N GLU A 96 14.13 10.02 15.41
CA GLU A 96 13.97 11.35 16.01
C GLU A 96 14.94 12.36 15.40
N GLU A 97 16.20 11.97 15.22
CA GLU A 97 17.19 12.83 14.58
C GLU A 97 16.85 13.13 13.12
N ALA A 98 16.37 12.12 12.35
CA ALA A 98 15.90 12.36 10.98
C ALA A 98 14.76 13.39 10.94
N CYS A 99 13.82 13.31 11.89
CA CYS A 99 12.75 14.30 12.02
C CYS A 99 13.29 15.70 12.35
N ARG A 100 14.33 15.81 13.20
CA ARG A 100 14.94 17.08 13.59
C ARG A 100 15.67 17.78 12.44
N LEU A 101 16.25 17.02 11.52
CA LEU A 101 16.96 17.55 10.35
C LEU A 101 16.05 18.11 9.26
N VAL A 102 14.73 17.90 9.33
CA VAL A 102 13.80 18.29 8.28
C VAL A 102 12.85 19.38 8.76
N ASP A 103 12.88 20.50 8.07
CA ASP A 103 11.87 21.55 8.13
C ASP A 103 10.93 21.38 6.94
N ASP A 104 9.70 20.90 7.18
CA ASP A 104 8.75 20.56 6.13
C ASP A 104 8.32 21.76 5.29
N TRP A 105 8.27 22.96 5.89
CA TRP A 105 7.99 24.18 5.16
C TRP A 105 9.08 24.47 4.11
N LYS A 106 10.35 24.38 4.50
CA LYS A 106 11.47 24.56 3.56
C LYS A 106 11.49 23.51 2.48
N VAL A 107 11.24 22.25 2.83
CA VAL A 107 11.16 21.14 1.87
C VAL A 107 10.10 21.40 0.81
N THR A 108 8.91 21.87 1.20
CA THR A 108 7.76 22.00 0.30
C THR A 108 7.71 23.33 -0.45
N HIS A 109 8.32 24.41 0.06
CA HIS A 109 8.18 25.77 -0.49
C HIS A 109 9.48 26.38 -1.02
N GLU A 110 10.63 25.93 -0.51
CA GLU A 110 11.91 26.53 -0.88
C GLU A 110 12.83 25.55 -1.61
N LEU A 111 12.99 24.34 -1.09
CA LEU A 111 13.97 23.37 -1.62
C LEU A 111 13.38 22.45 -2.68
N TYR A 112 12.09 22.12 -2.56
CA TYR A 112 11.39 21.09 -3.36
C TYR A 112 12.09 19.72 -3.31
N ASP A 113 12.89 19.50 -2.28
CA ASP A 113 13.63 18.27 -1.97
C ASP A 113 14.01 18.26 -0.49
N LEU A 114 14.43 17.09 0.02
CA LEU A 114 15.02 17.00 1.36
C LEU A 114 16.35 17.74 1.43
N PRO A 115 16.71 18.36 2.57
CA PRO A 115 18.04 18.92 2.78
C PRO A 115 19.16 17.90 2.55
N HIS A 116 20.29 18.32 2.02
CA HIS A 116 21.44 17.42 1.78
C HIS A 116 21.90 16.67 3.03
N GLU A 117 21.82 17.31 4.19
CA GLU A 117 22.16 16.67 5.47
C GLU A 117 21.17 15.57 5.85
N ALA A 118 19.86 15.75 5.57
CA ALA A 118 18.85 14.72 5.78
C ALA A 118 19.07 13.54 4.84
N TRP A 119 19.31 13.79 3.54
CA TRP A 119 19.66 12.74 2.59
C TRP A 119 20.89 11.93 3.02
N ARG A 120 21.95 12.60 3.45
CA ARG A 120 23.16 11.93 3.95
C ARG A 120 22.83 11.09 5.17
N TYR A 121 22.11 11.65 6.13
CA TYR A 121 21.77 10.98 7.37
C TYR A 121 20.93 9.72 7.15
N ILE A 122 19.85 9.79 6.34
CA ILE A 122 19.00 8.63 6.08
C ILE A 122 19.73 7.51 5.31
N LYS A 123 20.69 7.86 4.45
CA LYS A 123 21.57 6.89 3.79
C LYS A 123 22.54 6.24 4.78
N ASP A 124 23.29 7.06 5.54
CA ASP A 124 24.30 6.60 6.47
C ASP A 124 23.72 5.74 7.59
N LYS A 125 22.49 6.02 8.01
CA LYS A 125 21.78 5.27 9.07
C LYS A 125 20.97 4.09 8.57
N GLY A 126 20.96 3.84 7.26
CA GLY A 126 20.34 2.65 6.67
C GLY A 126 18.81 2.71 6.54
N PHE A 127 18.19 3.90 6.57
CA PHE A 127 16.75 4.05 6.39
C PHE A 127 16.26 3.49 5.05
N LEU A 128 17.09 3.51 4.00
CA LEU A 128 16.70 3.02 2.68
C LEU A 128 16.78 1.48 2.54
N GLY A 129 17.38 0.82 3.51
CA GLY A 129 17.55 -0.65 3.55
C GLY A 129 17.03 -1.30 4.81
N MET A 130 15.97 -0.75 5.43
CA MET A 130 15.43 -1.28 6.69
C MET A 130 15.00 -2.73 6.58
N ILE A 131 14.30 -3.12 5.51
CA ILE A 131 13.82 -4.48 5.28
C ILE A 131 14.88 -5.42 4.70
N ILE A 132 15.95 -4.88 4.13
CA ILE A 132 17.02 -5.69 3.54
C ILE A 132 17.74 -6.47 4.66
N PRO A 133 17.96 -7.78 4.50
CA PRO A 133 18.66 -8.59 5.48
C PRO A 133 20.06 -8.07 5.81
N LYS A 134 20.49 -8.29 7.05
CA LYS A 134 21.85 -7.92 7.50
C LYS A 134 22.97 -8.55 6.68
N SER A 135 22.73 -9.74 6.12
CA SER A 135 23.67 -10.42 5.22
C SER A 135 23.99 -9.62 3.96
N TYR A 136 23.09 -8.74 3.53
CA TYR A 136 23.27 -7.81 2.41
C TYR A 136 23.55 -6.37 2.84
N GLY A 137 23.81 -6.15 4.13
CA GLY A 137 24.16 -4.83 4.67
C GLY A 137 22.96 -3.96 5.04
N GLY A 138 21.75 -4.50 5.03
CA GLY A 138 20.54 -3.82 5.54
C GLY A 138 20.37 -3.98 7.05
N LEU A 139 19.26 -3.45 7.57
CA LEU A 139 18.95 -3.51 9.01
C LEU A 139 18.20 -4.80 9.40
N GLY A 140 17.53 -5.45 8.47
CA GLY A 140 16.73 -6.66 8.69
C GLY A 140 15.58 -6.43 9.68
N PHE A 141 14.96 -5.26 9.61
CA PHE A 141 13.85 -4.87 10.48
C PHE A 141 12.55 -5.54 10.04
N SER A 142 11.65 -5.69 10.99
CA SER A 142 10.31 -6.21 10.75
C SER A 142 9.42 -5.21 9.99
N ALA A 143 8.38 -5.73 9.31
CA ALA A 143 7.37 -4.88 8.69
C ALA A 143 6.67 -3.97 9.71
N TYR A 144 6.55 -4.43 10.96
CA TYR A 144 6.00 -3.60 12.04
C TYR A 144 6.91 -2.41 12.39
N ALA A 145 8.22 -2.65 12.51
CA ALA A 145 9.20 -1.58 12.73
C ALA A 145 9.19 -0.57 11.58
N HIS A 146 9.17 -1.05 10.33
CA HIS A 146 9.03 -0.19 9.15
C HIS A 146 7.78 0.69 9.24
N SER A 147 6.62 0.11 9.57
CA SER A 147 5.37 0.85 9.74
C SER A 147 5.47 1.92 10.82
N GLN A 148 6.05 1.60 11.99
CA GLN A 148 6.21 2.55 13.11
C GLN A 148 7.16 3.70 12.74
N ILE A 149 8.27 3.40 12.07
CA ILE A 149 9.24 4.41 11.61
C ILE A 149 8.60 5.34 10.59
N VAL A 150 7.95 4.81 9.55
CA VAL A 150 7.27 5.62 8.54
C VAL A 150 6.16 6.47 9.16
N THR A 151 5.40 5.92 10.12
CA THR A 151 4.39 6.67 10.87
C THR A 151 5.02 7.86 11.60
N LYS A 152 6.14 7.66 12.30
CA LYS A 152 6.84 8.74 13.01
C LYS A 152 7.38 9.81 12.04
N LEU A 153 8.05 9.40 10.97
CA LEU A 153 8.56 10.33 9.96
C LEU A 153 7.44 11.16 9.31
N SER A 154 6.28 10.55 9.05
CA SER A 154 5.14 11.24 8.44
C SER A 154 4.52 12.30 9.34
N THR A 155 4.68 12.21 10.66
CA THR A 155 4.25 13.26 11.57
C THR A 155 5.08 14.54 11.43
N ARG A 156 6.27 14.43 10.85
CA ARG A 156 7.17 15.56 10.61
C ARG A 156 7.12 16.06 9.16
N SER A 157 7.27 15.15 8.20
CA SER A 157 7.28 15.49 6.78
C SER A 157 6.83 14.31 5.93
N SER A 158 5.86 14.55 5.06
CA SER A 158 5.42 13.56 4.08
C SER A 158 6.52 13.22 3.07
N ALA A 159 7.31 14.20 2.67
CA ALA A 159 8.42 13.99 1.76
C ALA A 159 9.48 13.05 2.36
N LEU A 160 9.86 13.26 3.63
CA LEU A 160 10.78 12.38 4.34
C LEU A 160 10.22 10.97 4.47
N ALA A 161 8.96 10.85 4.88
CA ALA A 161 8.30 9.55 5.04
C ALA A 161 8.24 8.76 3.74
N VAL A 162 7.85 9.38 2.62
CA VAL A 162 7.75 8.72 1.31
C VAL A 162 9.13 8.33 0.79
N SER A 163 10.15 9.18 0.96
CA SER A 163 11.53 8.88 0.56
C SER A 163 12.07 7.62 1.25
N VAL A 164 11.66 7.36 2.49
CA VAL A 164 12.04 6.15 3.25
C VAL A 164 11.09 4.99 2.96
N MET A 165 9.80 5.25 2.82
CA MET A 165 8.78 4.22 2.62
C MET A 165 8.97 3.46 1.30
N VAL A 166 9.17 4.17 0.19
CA VAL A 166 9.21 3.57 -1.16
C VAL A 166 10.29 2.51 -1.29
N PRO A 167 11.56 2.74 -0.90
CA PRO A 167 12.59 1.69 -0.95
C PRO A 167 12.29 0.45 -0.11
N ASN A 168 11.54 0.61 0.97
CA ASN A 168 11.28 -0.43 1.98
C ASN A 168 9.90 -1.08 1.89
N SER A 169 9.04 -0.71 0.95
CA SER A 169 7.71 -1.32 0.82
C SER A 169 7.57 -2.12 -0.46
N LEU A 170 7.24 -1.46 -1.56
CA LEU A 170 7.06 -2.09 -2.88
C LEU A 170 8.30 -1.92 -3.77
N GLY A 171 9.43 -1.56 -3.17
CA GLY A 171 10.66 -1.33 -3.89
C GLY A 171 11.30 -2.61 -4.42
N PRO A 172 12.31 -2.47 -5.31
CA PRO A 172 13.02 -3.60 -5.90
C PRO A 172 13.64 -4.55 -4.88
N ALA A 173 13.98 -4.07 -3.68
CA ALA A 173 14.59 -4.92 -2.66
C ALA A 173 13.69 -6.10 -2.28
N GLU A 174 12.40 -5.88 -2.03
CA GLU A 174 11.44 -6.93 -1.72
C GLU A 174 11.30 -7.93 -2.88
N LEU A 175 11.16 -7.42 -4.10
CA LEU A 175 11.04 -8.24 -5.30
C LEU A 175 12.31 -9.05 -5.55
N LEU A 176 13.49 -8.45 -5.38
CA LEU A 176 14.77 -9.13 -5.53
C LEU A 176 14.95 -10.24 -4.49
N MET A 177 14.59 -10.00 -3.23
CA MET A 177 14.68 -11.02 -2.18
C MET A 177 13.86 -12.26 -2.51
N HIS A 178 12.66 -12.08 -3.08
CA HIS A 178 11.76 -13.20 -3.40
C HIS A 178 12.02 -13.84 -4.77
N TYR A 179 12.34 -13.05 -5.78
CA TYR A 179 12.35 -13.49 -7.18
C TYR A 179 13.67 -13.26 -7.91
N GLY A 180 14.60 -12.50 -7.31
CA GLY A 180 15.91 -12.23 -7.92
C GLY A 180 16.81 -13.44 -7.96
N THR A 181 17.69 -13.53 -8.95
CA THR A 181 18.80 -14.49 -8.97
C THR A 181 19.83 -14.12 -7.89
N GLU A 182 20.68 -15.06 -7.49
CA GLU A 182 21.72 -14.79 -6.50
C GLU A 182 22.71 -13.70 -6.98
N GLU A 183 22.99 -13.64 -8.28
CA GLU A 183 23.80 -12.58 -8.88
C GLU A 183 23.12 -11.21 -8.70
N GLN A 184 21.84 -11.10 -9.02
CA GLN A 184 21.05 -9.87 -8.84
C GLN A 184 20.98 -9.44 -7.37
N LYS A 185 20.72 -10.39 -6.46
CA LYS A 185 20.67 -10.11 -5.01
C LYS A 185 22.01 -9.57 -4.51
N ASN A 186 23.10 -10.25 -4.85
CA ASN A 186 24.44 -9.89 -4.40
C ASN A 186 24.92 -8.55 -5.00
N TYR A 187 24.45 -8.18 -6.18
CA TYR A 187 24.78 -6.91 -6.80
C TYR A 187 23.92 -5.75 -6.26
N TYR A 188 22.59 -5.89 -6.29
CA TYR A 188 21.69 -4.78 -6.01
C TYR A 188 21.39 -4.57 -4.51
N LEU A 189 21.18 -5.62 -3.74
CA LEU A 189 20.73 -5.45 -2.35
C LEU A 189 21.72 -4.66 -1.49
N PRO A 190 23.05 -4.89 -1.56
CA PRO A 190 24.00 -4.06 -0.81
C PRO A 190 24.04 -2.59 -1.27
N ARG A 191 23.80 -2.33 -2.55
CA ARG A 191 23.80 -0.98 -3.13
C ARG A 191 22.54 -0.21 -2.71
N LEU A 192 21.38 -0.88 -2.71
CA LEU A 192 20.12 -0.33 -2.21
C LEU A 192 20.20 -0.06 -0.71
N ALA A 193 20.75 -1.00 0.07
CA ALA A 193 20.91 -0.83 1.52
C ALA A 193 21.74 0.39 1.89
N LYS A 194 22.77 0.70 1.11
CA LYS A 194 23.64 1.86 1.30
C LYS A 194 23.11 3.16 0.65
N GLY A 195 21.96 3.09 -0.03
CA GLY A 195 21.42 4.24 -0.77
C GLY A 195 22.31 4.74 -1.91
N LEU A 196 23.16 3.86 -2.47
CA LEU A 196 23.93 4.14 -3.68
C LEU A 196 23.03 4.14 -4.91
N GLU A 197 21.97 3.36 -4.86
CA GLU A 197 20.89 3.33 -5.82
C GLU A 197 19.58 3.51 -5.07
N ILE A 198 18.72 4.39 -5.58
CA ILE A 198 17.42 4.69 -5.00
C ILE A 198 16.36 4.26 -6.01
N PRO A 199 15.45 3.35 -5.64
CA PRO A 199 14.40 2.93 -6.54
C PRO A 199 13.37 4.02 -6.76
N ALA A 200 12.74 4.00 -7.93
CA ALA A 200 11.64 4.88 -8.27
C ALA A 200 10.48 4.10 -8.88
N PHE A 201 9.27 4.57 -8.67
CA PHE A 201 8.08 4.09 -9.32
C PHE A 201 7.75 4.97 -10.52
N ALA A 202 7.85 4.44 -11.73
CA ALA A 202 7.37 5.07 -12.96
C ALA A 202 5.96 4.56 -13.27
N LEU A 203 5.01 4.77 -12.35
CA LEU A 203 3.70 4.13 -12.39
C LEU A 203 2.71 4.85 -13.30
N THR A 204 2.68 6.19 -13.25
CA THR A 204 1.71 6.99 -14.00
C THR A 204 2.28 7.35 -15.37
N SER A 205 1.52 7.07 -16.43
CA SER A 205 1.82 7.49 -17.79
C SER A 205 0.81 8.56 -18.26
N PRO A 206 1.07 9.26 -19.37
CA PRO A 206 0.09 10.18 -19.95
C PRO A 206 -1.25 9.54 -20.31
N TRP A 207 -1.29 8.23 -20.45
CA TRP A 207 -2.42 7.46 -20.95
C TRP A 207 -3.14 6.65 -19.87
N ALA A 208 -2.47 6.33 -18.78
CA ALA A 208 -3.03 5.54 -17.70
C ALA A 208 -2.47 6.01 -16.34
N GLY A 209 -3.36 6.27 -15.39
CA GLY A 209 -3.05 6.65 -14.02
C GLY A 209 -3.63 5.67 -13.01
N SER A 210 -4.91 5.81 -12.69
CA SER A 210 -5.60 5.00 -11.68
C SER A 210 -5.71 3.53 -12.05
N ASP A 211 -5.72 3.21 -13.34
CA ASP A 211 -5.70 1.83 -13.84
C ASP A 211 -4.26 1.44 -14.22
N ALA A 212 -3.49 1.04 -13.23
CA ALA A 212 -2.10 0.63 -13.39
C ALA A 212 -1.93 -0.63 -14.25
N ALA A 213 -2.97 -1.45 -14.37
CA ALA A 213 -2.95 -2.65 -15.20
C ALA A 213 -3.15 -2.35 -16.70
N SER A 214 -3.64 -1.16 -17.03
CA SER A 214 -3.91 -0.70 -18.40
C SER A 214 -2.85 0.24 -18.97
N ILE A 215 -1.65 0.29 -18.38
CA ILE A 215 -0.54 1.13 -18.86
C ILE A 215 -0.10 0.60 -20.24
N PRO A 216 -0.21 1.40 -21.32
CA PRO A 216 0.12 0.96 -22.67
C PRO A 216 1.60 1.14 -23.02
N ASP A 217 2.41 1.56 -22.06
CA ASP A 217 3.82 1.87 -22.28
C ASP A 217 4.61 0.61 -22.62
N TYR A 218 5.53 0.73 -23.55
CA TYR A 218 6.38 -0.38 -23.99
C TYR A 218 7.81 0.08 -24.18
N GLY A 219 8.75 -0.84 -24.00
CA GLY A 219 10.16 -0.62 -24.26
C GLY A 219 10.63 -1.34 -25.53
N THR A 220 11.45 -0.68 -26.33
CA THR A 220 12.11 -1.29 -27.48
C THR A 220 13.54 -1.65 -27.13
N VAL A 221 13.88 -2.94 -27.26
CA VAL A 221 15.25 -3.40 -27.08
C VAL A 221 16.08 -2.91 -28.27
N CYS A 222 17.09 -2.11 -27.98
CA CYS A 222 18.00 -1.57 -29.02
C CYS A 222 19.44 -1.56 -28.50
N LYS A 223 20.38 -1.48 -29.42
CA LYS A 223 21.77 -1.23 -29.07
C LYS A 223 21.97 0.23 -28.77
N GLY A 224 22.77 0.53 -27.77
CA GLY A 224 23.09 1.89 -27.38
C GLY A 224 24.37 1.94 -26.52
N MET A 225 24.90 3.13 -26.35
CA MET A 225 26.06 3.33 -25.49
C MET A 225 25.65 3.56 -24.05
N TRP A 226 26.15 2.75 -23.13
CA TRP A 226 26.00 2.91 -21.72
C TRP A 226 27.34 2.90 -21.01
N ASN A 227 27.71 4.01 -20.35
CA ASN A 227 29.02 4.17 -19.70
C ASN A 227 30.20 3.84 -20.63
N GLY A 228 30.12 4.25 -21.92
CA GLY A 228 31.16 4.01 -22.91
C GLY A 228 31.22 2.57 -23.46
N LYS A 229 30.23 1.74 -23.16
CA LYS A 229 30.10 0.37 -23.70
C LYS A 229 28.79 0.24 -24.50
N GLU A 230 28.89 -0.48 -25.65
CA GLU A 230 27.69 -0.86 -26.40
C GLU A 230 26.95 -2.03 -25.74
#